data_6e6fc0efea03fae0641a6dd8c2ab2170
#
_entry.id   6e6fc0efea03fae0641a6dd8c2ab2170
#
_cell.length_a   1.000
_cell.length_b   1.000
_cell.length_c   1.000
_cell.angle_alpha   90.00
_cell.angle_beta   90.00
_cell.angle_gamma   90.00
#
_symmetry.space_group_name_H-M   'P 1'
#
loop_
_entity.id
_entity.type
_entity.pdbx_description
1 polymer ?
#
loop_
_entity_poly.entity_id
_entity_poly.type
_entity_poly.pdbx_seq_one_letter_code
_entity_poly.pdbx_strand_id
1 'polypeptide(L)'
;MTVLANEQVIDGKGWRTGAEVELKEIETWFLKITDYADELEEGLEKIDWPENVKNMQKNWIGKSRGTEISFETERGDVLKAFTTRPDTLFGVTFFGISPNHPFVTELSNSDEDISKFLNDAKKISSAEADQVKAEKLGYKTKVNIIHPLTKDLIPLWIINYVLMDYG
;
A
#
# COMPACT_ATOMS: atom_id res chain seq x y z
N MET A 1 -10.48 -23.69 11.41
CA MET A 1 -9.68 -22.51 11.06
C MET A 1 -10.51 -21.30 11.50
N THR A 2 -9.93 -20.33 12.21
CA THR A 2 -10.63 -19.15 12.72
C THR A 2 -9.89 -17.91 12.23
N VAL A 3 -10.62 -16.94 11.69
CA VAL A 3 -10.06 -15.64 11.31
C VAL A 3 -9.99 -14.79 12.57
N LEU A 4 -8.87 -14.10 12.75
CA LEU A 4 -8.65 -13.18 13.86
C LEU A 4 -8.61 -11.75 13.34
N ALA A 5 -9.15 -10.82 14.12
CA ALA A 5 -8.93 -9.39 13.88
C ALA A 5 -7.48 -9.01 14.26
N ASN A 6 -6.97 -7.91 13.71
CA ASN A 6 -5.59 -7.47 13.95
C ASN A 6 -5.28 -7.32 15.46
N GLU A 7 -6.22 -6.79 16.25
CA GLU A 7 -6.08 -6.60 17.70
C GLU A 7 -6.01 -7.92 18.48
N GLN A 8 -6.38 -9.03 17.85
CA GLN A 8 -6.35 -10.37 18.41
C GLN A 8 -5.04 -11.12 18.09
N VAL A 9 -4.12 -10.47 17.39
CA VAL A 9 -2.80 -11.02 17.05
C VAL A 9 -1.73 -10.26 17.84
N ILE A 10 -0.99 -10.94 18.67
CA ILE A 10 0.09 -10.40 19.49
C ILE A 10 1.36 -11.18 19.16
N ASP A 11 2.40 -10.51 18.70
CA ASP A 11 3.69 -11.11 18.32
C ASP A 11 3.56 -12.29 17.33
N GLY A 12 2.67 -12.16 16.34
CA GLY A 12 2.43 -13.19 15.34
C GLY A 12 1.62 -14.40 15.84
N LYS A 13 1.04 -14.30 17.05
CA LYS A 13 0.25 -15.37 17.68
C LYS A 13 -1.14 -14.90 18.07
N GLY A 14 -2.08 -15.80 17.99
CA GLY A 14 -3.44 -15.55 18.46
C GLY A 14 -3.46 -15.31 19.98
N TRP A 15 -4.01 -14.17 20.40
CA TRP A 15 -4.05 -13.69 21.79
C TRP A 15 -4.63 -14.71 22.81
N ARG A 16 -5.52 -15.58 22.35
CA ARG A 16 -6.26 -16.52 23.21
C ARG A 16 -5.60 -17.89 23.28
N THR A 17 -5.00 -18.36 22.21
CA THR A 17 -4.49 -19.73 22.10
C THR A 17 -2.97 -19.81 22.05
N GLY A 18 -2.30 -18.69 21.75
CA GLY A 18 -0.87 -18.67 21.49
C GLY A 18 -0.44 -19.38 20.18
N ALA A 19 -1.41 -19.83 19.38
CA ALA A 19 -1.12 -20.46 18.09
C ALA A 19 -0.54 -19.44 17.09
N GLU A 20 0.40 -19.87 16.30
CA GLU A 20 0.94 -19.05 15.21
C GLU A 20 -0.15 -18.68 14.20
N VAL A 21 -0.11 -17.43 13.71
CA VAL A 21 -1.06 -16.87 12.77
C VAL A 21 -0.35 -16.59 11.47
N GLU A 22 -0.95 -16.96 10.36
CA GLU A 22 -0.47 -16.67 9.02
C GLU A 22 -1.48 -15.80 8.25
N LEU A 23 -0.97 -14.92 7.42
CA LEU A 23 -1.81 -14.16 6.48
C LEU A 23 -2.22 -15.09 5.33
N LYS A 24 -3.52 -15.16 5.06
CA LYS A 24 -4.08 -16.06 4.03
C LYS A 24 -5.20 -15.36 3.28
N GLU A 25 -5.23 -15.51 1.97
CA GLU A 25 -6.40 -15.14 1.18
C GLU A 25 -7.51 -16.17 1.42
N ILE A 26 -8.68 -15.68 1.78
CA ILE A 26 -9.86 -16.50 2.01
C ILE A 26 -11.07 -15.91 1.29
N GLU A 27 -11.93 -16.76 0.78
CA GLU A 27 -13.22 -16.32 0.26
C GLU A 27 -14.12 -15.90 1.42
N THR A 28 -14.58 -14.65 1.39
CA THR A 28 -15.45 -14.09 2.42
C THR A 28 -16.38 -13.03 1.84
N TRP A 29 -17.35 -12.58 2.64
CA TRP A 29 -18.27 -11.52 2.28
C TRP A 29 -17.66 -10.15 2.57
N PHE A 30 -17.68 -9.27 1.57
CA PHE A 30 -17.32 -7.86 1.70
C PHE A 30 -18.51 -6.98 1.35
N LEU A 31 -18.72 -5.92 2.13
CA LEU A 31 -19.62 -4.84 1.78
C LEU A 31 -18.85 -3.79 0.98
N LYS A 32 -19.32 -3.45 -0.20
CA LYS A 32 -18.72 -2.40 -1.07
C LYS A 32 -19.06 -1.00 -0.55
N ILE A 33 -18.63 -0.68 0.66
CA ILE A 33 -18.96 0.59 1.32
C ILE A 33 -18.39 1.80 0.58
N THR A 34 -17.28 1.64 -0.13
CA THR A 34 -16.64 2.70 -0.92
C THR A 34 -17.47 3.13 -2.13
N ASP A 35 -18.35 2.28 -2.65
CA ASP A 35 -19.24 2.61 -3.75
C ASP A 35 -20.26 3.72 -3.36
N TYR A 36 -20.48 3.91 -2.06
CA TYR A 36 -21.39 4.93 -1.51
C TYR A 36 -20.68 6.21 -1.06
N ALA A 37 -19.35 6.32 -1.25
CA ALA A 37 -18.55 7.43 -0.73
C ALA A 37 -19.01 8.78 -1.29
N ASP A 38 -19.26 8.88 -2.59
CA ASP A 38 -19.75 10.11 -3.24
C ASP A 38 -21.17 10.48 -2.75
N GLU A 39 -22.08 9.50 -2.65
CA GLU A 39 -23.44 9.72 -2.16
C GLU A 39 -23.45 10.20 -0.69
N LEU A 40 -22.59 9.62 0.14
CA LEU A 40 -22.44 10.01 1.53
C LEU A 40 -21.88 11.44 1.66
N GLU A 41 -20.88 11.80 0.87
CA GLU A 41 -20.31 13.15 0.87
C GLU A 41 -21.36 14.19 0.44
N GLU A 42 -22.06 13.94 -0.65
CA GLU A 42 -23.14 14.82 -1.14
C GLU A 42 -24.30 14.92 -0.15
N GLY A 43 -24.61 13.83 0.55
CA GLY A 43 -25.64 13.76 1.58
C GLY A 43 -25.38 14.71 2.74
N LEU A 44 -24.11 15.00 3.07
CA LEU A 44 -23.74 15.91 4.16
C LEU A 44 -24.24 17.35 3.91
N GLU A 45 -24.40 17.77 2.66
CA GLU A 45 -24.90 19.09 2.32
C GLU A 45 -26.42 19.21 2.54
N LYS A 46 -27.14 18.09 2.62
CA LYS A 46 -28.61 18.03 2.73
C LYS A 46 -29.09 17.96 4.18
N ILE A 47 -28.17 17.74 5.13
CA ILE A 47 -28.51 17.58 6.55
C ILE A 47 -28.08 18.79 7.38
N ASP A 48 -28.88 19.09 8.39
CA ASP A 48 -28.61 20.20 9.32
C ASP A 48 -27.73 19.73 10.49
N TRP A 49 -26.47 19.37 10.17
CA TRP A 49 -25.46 19.03 11.14
C TRP A 49 -24.48 20.19 11.35
N PRO A 50 -23.89 20.31 12.56
CA PRO A 50 -22.80 21.27 12.79
C PRO A 50 -21.65 21.08 11.81
N GLU A 51 -21.07 22.19 11.34
CA GLU A 51 -20.01 22.18 10.33
C GLU A 51 -18.77 21.36 10.76
N ASN A 52 -18.42 21.38 12.02
CA ASN A 52 -17.31 20.56 12.53
C ASN A 52 -17.57 19.06 12.36
N VAL A 53 -18.82 18.61 12.52
CA VAL A 53 -19.21 17.22 12.32
C VAL A 53 -19.20 16.87 10.84
N LYS A 54 -19.72 17.73 9.96
CA LYS A 54 -19.65 17.54 8.50
C LYS A 54 -18.19 17.42 8.04
N ASN A 55 -17.32 18.29 8.54
CA ASN A 55 -15.89 18.23 8.20
C ASN A 55 -15.22 16.95 8.70
N MET A 56 -15.57 16.45 9.88
CA MET A 56 -15.08 15.16 10.36
C MET A 56 -15.51 14.02 9.44
N GLN A 57 -16.77 14.01 8.97
CA GLN A 57 -17.25 13.00 8.04
C GLN A 57 -16.57 13.09 6.67
N LYS A 58 -16.42 14.30 6.12
CA LYS A 58 -15.68 14.50 4.85
C LYS A 58 -14.23 14.01 4.95
N ASN A 59 -13.56 14.31 6.05
CA ASN A 59 -12.19 13.84 6.29
C ASN A 59 -12.12 12.32 6.44
N TRP A 60 -13.14 11.70 7.04
CA TRP A 60 -13.22 10.25 7.16
C TRP A 60 -13.46 9.56 5.82
N ILE A 61 -14.36 10.09 4.98
CA ILE A 61 -14.58 9.61 3.62
C ILE A 61 -13.30 9.75 2.79
N GLY A 62 -12.56 10.85 3.00
CA GLY A 62 -11.20 11.01 2.50
C GLY A 62 -11.11 11.10 0.97
N LYS A 63 -12.09 11.73 0.30
CA LYS A 63 -12.05 11.91 -1.15
C LYS A 63 -10.79 12.66 -1.56
N SER A 64 -9.94 12.02 -2.36
CA SER A 64 -8.76 12.65 -2.92
C SER A 64 -8.81 12.62 -4.44
N ARG A 65 -8.22 13.64 -5.06
CA ARG A 65 -8.06 13.72 -6.52
C ARG A 65 -6.57 13.72 -6.84
N GLY A 66 -6.20 12.90 -7.80
CA GLY A 66 -4.81 12.83 -8.21
C GLY A 66 -4.68 12.27 -9.63
N THR A 67 -3.46 11.96 -9.98
CA THR A 67 -3.07 11.46 -11.29
C THR A 67 -2.40 10.10 -11.12
N GLU A 68 -2.84 9.12 -11.88
CA GLU A 68 -2.10 7.87 -12.05
C GLU A 68 -1.03 8.09 -13.11
N ILE A 69 0.21 7.77 -12.78
CA ILE A 69 1.38 7.91 -13.64
C ILE A 69 1.94 6.54 -13.93
N SER A 70 2.13 6.23 -15.20
CA SER A 70 2.77 5.01 -15.66
C SER A 70 4.27 5.20 -15.81
N PHE A 71 5.03 4.28 -15.23
CA PHE A 71 6.49 4.21 -15.30
C PHE A 71 6.88 2.90 -15.98
N GLU A 72 7.74 2.99 -16.98
CA GLU A 72 8.26 1.82 -17.67
C GLU A 72 9.57 1.37 -17.03
N THR A 73 9.75 0.07 -16.86
CA THR A 73 11.03 -0.51 -16.44
C THR A 73 11.97 -0.64 -17.63
N GLU A 74 13.28 -0.79 -17.41
CA GLU A 74 14.24 -1.13 -18.46
C GLU A 74 13.94 -2.47 -19.16
N ARG A 75 13.06 -3.29 -18.58
CA ARG A 75 12.62 -4.58 -19.13
C ARG A 75 11.35 -4.46 -19.99
N GLY A 76 10.71 -3.29 -20.01
CA GLY A 76 9.45 -3.04 -20.70
C GLY A 76 8.19 -3.30 -19.86
N ASP A 77 8.32 -3.66 -18.57
CA ASP A 77 7.17 -3.75 -17.67
C ASP A 77 6.66 -2.36 -17.33
N VAL A 78 5.37 -2.24 -17.06
CA VAL A 78 4.74 -0.97 -16.68
C VAL A 78 4.26 -1.04 -15.24
N LEU A 79 4.80 -0.17 -14.41
CA LEU A 79 4.36 0.06 -13.03
C LEU A 79 3.58 1.38 -12.95
N LYS A 80 2.60 1.43 -12.05
CA LYS A 80 1.74 2.59 -11.88
C LYS A 80 1.88 3.14 -10.48
N ALA A 81 1.88 4.45 -10.36
CA ALA A 81 1.84 5.15 -9.08
C ALA A 81 0.79 6.25 -9.12
N PHE A 82 0.02 6.37 -8.04
CA PHE A 82 -0.93 7.46 -7.86
C PHE A 82 -0.30 8.59 -7.06
N THR A 83 -0.51 9.83 -7.49
CA THR A 83 -0.07 11.01 -6.75
C THR A 83 -1.10 12.12 -6.78
N THR A 84 -1.27 12.82 -5.66
CA THR A 84 -2.04 14.07 -5.58
C THR A 84 -1.21 15.29 -5.98
N ARG A 85 0.10 15.13 -6.16
CA ARG A 85 1.06 16.19 -6.50
C ARG A 85 1.89 15.84 -7.74
N PRO A 86 1.27 15.76 -8.94
CA PRO A 86 1.99 15.45 -10.18
C PRO A 86 3.07 16.49 -10.53
N ASP A 87 2.97 17.70 -10.02
CA ASP A 87 3.95 18.77 -10.15
C ASP A 87 5.32 18.43 -9.54
N THR A 88 5.37 17.51 -8.56
CA THR A 88 6.61 17.06 -7.91
C THR A 88 7.34 15.97 -8.69
N LEU A 89 6.81 15.52 -9.82
CA LEU A 89 7.34 14.38 -10.58
C LEU A 89 8.80 14.57 -10.97
N PHE A 90 9.23 15.79 -11.34
CA PHE A 90 10.62 16.08 -11.68
C PHE A 90 11.62 15.89 -10.54
N GLY A 91 11.15 15.85 -9.29
CA GLY A 91 11.96 15.61 -8.10
C GLY A 91 12.06 14.14 -7.69
N VAL A 92 11.52 13.20 -8.48
CA VAL A 92 11.56 11.77 -8.15
C VAL A 92 13.00 11.25 -8.23
N THR A 93 13.46 10.65 -7.14
CA THR A 93 14.82 10.10 -7.01
C THR A 93 14.85 8.58 -6.92
N PHE A 94 13.73 7.95 -6.60
CA PHE A 94 13.54 6.49 -6.59
C PHE A 94 12.06 6.16 -6.76
N PHE A 95 11.78 4.91 -7.13
CA PHE A 95 10.43 4.35 -7.18
C PHE A 95 10.29 3.27 -6.12
N GLY A 96 9.32 3.40 -5.24
CA GLY A 96 9.03 2.43 -4.18
C GLY A 96 7.88 1.50 -4.56
N ILE A 97 8.06 0.21 -4.34
CA ILE A 97 7.04 -0.81 -4.60
C ILE A 97 6.79 -1.67 -3.36
N SER A 98 5.53 -2.08 -3.15
CA SER A 98 5.16 -2.96 -2.04
C SER A 98 5.81 -4.35 -2.15
N PRO A 99 6.25 -4.97 -1.04
CA PRO A 99 6.71 -6.35 -1.01
C PRO A 99 5.68 -7.36 -1.54
N ASN A 100 4.39 -7.02 -1.47
CA ASN A 100 3.28 -7.88 -1.90
C ASN A 100 2.93 -7.70 -3.40
N HIS A 101 3.61 -6.81 -4.11
CA HIS A 101 3.31 -6.56 -5.52
C HIS A 101 3.70 -7.76 -6.39
N PRO A 102 2.87 -8.17 -7.40
CA PRO A 102 3.16 -9.31 -8.28
C PRO A 102 4.53 -9.23 -8.95
N PHE A 103 4.95 -8.05 -9.39
CA PHE A 103 6.26 -7.82 -9.99
C PHE A 103 7.43 -8.17 -9.04
N VAL A 104 7.27 -7.91 -7.73
CA VAL A 104 8.27 -8.29 -6.73
C VAL A 104 8.36 -9.80 -6.55
N THR A 105 7.23 -10.50 -6.63
CA THR A 105 7.19 -11.96 -6.63
C THR A 105 7.96 -12.54 -7.82
N GLU A 106 7.81 -11.94 -9.00
CA GLU A 106 8.58 -12.34 -10.18
C GLU A 106 10.09 -12.10 -9.98
N LEU A 107 10.49 -10.94 -9.49
CA LEU A 107 11.89 -10.63 -9.20
C LEU A 107 12.50 -11.58 -8.18
N SER A 108 11.75 -11.99 -7.17
CA SER A 108 12.21 -12.89 -6.11
C SER A 108 12.56 -14.30 -6.62
N ASN A 109 11.96 -14.75 -7.74
CA ASN A 109 12.28 -16.02 -8.35
C ASN A 109 13.70 -16.05 -8.95
N SER A 110 14.28 -14.90 -9.25
CA SER A 110 15.60 -14.76 -9.88
C SER A 110 16.67 -14.13 -8.97
N ASP A 111 16.29 -13.67 -7.78
CA ASP A 111 17.20 -13.01 -6.83
C ASP A 111 16.93 -13.47 -5.38
N GLU A 112 17.87 -14.27 -4.83
CA GLU A 112 17.78 -14.81 -3.47
C GLU A 112 17.77 -13.73 -2.39
N ASP A 113 18.43 -12.60 -2.62
CA ASP A 113 18.48 -11.51 -1.65
C ASP A 113 17.12 -10.81 -1.52
N ILE A 114 16.37 -10.71 -2.62
CA ILE A 114 14.98 -10.26 -2.57
C ILE A 114 14.15 -11.24 -1.74
N SER A 115 14.32 -12.55 -1.95
CA SER A 115 13.59 -13.58 -1.19
C SER A 115 13.88 -13.50 0.31
N LYS A 116 15.12 -13.24 0.72
CA LYS A 116 15.48 -13.02 2.12
C LYS A 116 14.78 -11.76 2.67
N PHE A 117 14.87 -10.64 1.95
CA PHE A 117 14.24 -9.39 2.35
C PHE A 117 12.71 -9.56 2.53
N LEU A 118 12.04 -10.26 1.62
CA LEU A 118 10.61 -10.54 1.71
C LEU A 118 10.24 -11.37 2.94
N ASN A 119 11.07 -12.35 3.30
CA ASN A 119 10.85 -13.15 4.51
C ASN A 119 11.01 -12.32 5.79
N ASP A 120 11.91 -11.36 5.82
CA ASP A 120 12.07 -10.46 6.95
C ASP A 120 10.94 -9.42 7.02
N ALA A 121 10.52 -8.89 5.87
CA ALA A 121 9.39 -7.97 5.77
C ALA A 121 8.05 -8.61 6.19
N LYS A 122 7.84 -9.90 5.93
CA LYS A 122 6.63 -10.65 6.35
C LYS A 122 6.50 -10.81 7.87
N LYS A 123 7.58 -10.69 8.63
CA LYS A 123 7.53 -10.74 10.11
C LYS A 123 6.96 -9.47 10.72
N ILE A 124 6.86 -8.40 9.92
CA ILE A 124 6.27 -7.12 10.33
C ILE A 124 4.77 -7.19 10.09
N SER A 125 3.97 -6.85 11.10
CA SER A 125 2.51 -6.85 11.01
C SER A 125 2.01 -6.02 9.82
N SER A 126 0.99 -6.52 9.12
CA SER A 126 0.32 -5.81 8.02
C SER A 126 -0.64 -4.73 8.51
N ALA A 127 -0.87 -4.58 9.81
CA ALA A 127 -1.73 -3.55 10.37
C ALA A 127 -1.10 -2.17 10.20
N GLU A 128 -1.83 -1.21 9.64
CA GLU A 128 -1.37 0.15 9.37
C GLU A 128 -0.79 0.83 10.63
N ALA A 129 -1.41 0.61 11.80
CA ALA A 129 -0.95 1.13 13.09
C ALA A 129 0.42 0.55 13.53
N ASP A 130 0.71 -0.69 13.17
CA ASP A 130 1.98 -1.34 13.48
C ASP A 130 3.05 -0.95 12.45
N GLN A 131 2.67 -0.73 11.19
CA GLN A 131 3.59 -0.24 10.15
C GLN A 131 4.13 1.16 10.46
N VAL A 132 3.33 2.03 11.06
CA VAL A 132 3.79 3.37 11.50
C VAL A 132 4.88 3.29 12.56
N LYS A 133 4.88 2.23 13.39
CA LYS A 133 5.85 2.00 14.46
C LYS A 133 7.00 1.09 14.05
N ALA A 134 6.83 0.33 12.98
CA ALA A 134 7.85 -0.60 12.50
C ALA A 134 9.06 0.13 11.92
N GLU A 135 10.22 -0.51 12.00
CA GLU A 135 11.41 -0.02 11.32
C GLU A 135 11.17 0.03 9.80
N LYS A 136 11.47 1.17 9.19
CA LYS A 136 11.34 1.37 7.75
C LYS A 136 12.49 0.68 7.03
N LEU A 137 12.18 -0.41 6.37
CA LEU A 137 13.13 -1.22 5.63
C LEU A 137 12.91 -1.05 4.12
N GLY A 138 14.00 -1.00 3.38
CA GLY A 138 13.98 -0.95 1.92
C GLY A 138 15.12 -1.75 1.30
N TYR A 139 14.84 -2.44 0.21
CA TYR A 139 15.82 -3.16 -0.60
C TYR A 139 15.91 -2.55 -1.99
N LYS A 140 17.09 -2.08 -2.39
CA LYS A 140 17.35 -1.58 -3.74
C LYS A 140 17.48 -2.76 -4.71
N THR A 141 16.60 -2.84 -5.69
CA THR A 141 16.68 -3.87 -6.72
C THR A 141 17.76 -3.56 -7.76
N LYS A 142 17.99 -4.52 -8.66
CA LYS A 142 18.87 -4.34 -9.84
C LYS A 142 18.12 -3.75 -11.04
N VAL A 143 16.81 -3.48 -10.90
CA VAL A 143 15.95 -2.93 -11.94
C VAL A 143 15.87 -1.42 -11.79
N ASN A 144 15.94 -0.70 -12.90
CA ASN A 144 15.67 0.73 -12.95
C ASN A 144 14.34 1.00 -13.65
N ILE A 145 13.77 2.12 -13.30
CA ILE A 145 12.54 2.68 -13.86
C ILE A 145 12.93 3.86 -14.77
N ILE A 146 12.27 4.00 -15.89
CA ILE A 146 12.46 5.13 -16.80
C ILE A 146 11.53 6.26 -16.35
N HIS A 147 12.10 7.40 -16.01
CA HIS A 147 11.33 8.59 -15.67
C HIS A 147 10.46 9.00 -16.86
N PRO A 148 9.13 9.15 -16.72
CA PRO A 148 8.24 9.30 -17.88
C PRO A 148 8.48 10.57 -18.70
N LEU A 149 8.99 11.64 -18.08
CA LEU A 149 9.24 12.92 -18.75
C LEU A 149 10.71 13.12 -19.13
N THR A 150 11.64 12.97 -18.16
CA THR A 150 13.08 13.25 -18.40
C THR A 150 13.80 12.11 -19.08
N LYS A 151 13.24 10.88 -19.03
CA LYS A 151 13.84 9.64 -19.52
C LYS A 151 15.08 9.18 -18.74
N ASP A 152 15.36 9.80 -17.60
CA ASP A 152 16.41 9.37 -16.70
C ASP A 152 16.07 8.03 -16.07
N LEU A 153 17.10 7.26 -15.74
CA LEU A 153 16.95 6.01 -14.99
C LEU A 153 16.91 6.30 -13.48
N ILE A 154 15.86 5.85 -12.82
CA ILE A 154 15.67 5.95 -11.38
C ILE A 154 15.62 4.56 -10.76
N PRO A 155 16.23 4.34 -9.59
CA PRO A 155 16.27 3.02 -8.97
C PRO A 155 14.90 2.59 -8.46
N LEU A 156 14.58 1.29 -8.63
CA LEU A 156 13.44 0.63 -8.01
C LEU A 156 13.82 0.06 -6.66
N TRP A 157 13.03 0.39 -5.64
CA TRP A 157 13.18 -0.12 -4.28
C TRP A 157 11.93 -0.91 -3.85
N ILE A 158 12.14 -2.04 -3.19
CA ILE A 158 11.09 -2.76 -2.48
C ILE A 158 11.06 -2.19 -1.06
N ILE A 159 9.91 -1.71 -0.61
CA ILE A 159 9.80 -0.93 0.63
C ILE A 159 8.62 -1.45 1.46
N ASN A 160 8.88 -1.81 2.73
CA ASN A 160 7.91 -2.47 3.60
C ASN A 160 6.73 -1.60 4.06
N TYR A 161 6.79 -0.29 3.88
CA TYR A 161 5.71 0.64 4.23
C TYR A 161 4.93 1.18 3.02
N VAL A 162 5.17 0.64 1.83
CA VAL A 162 4.35 0.94 0.65
C VAL A 162 3.16 -0.03 0.61
N LEU A 163 1.95 0.54 0.56
CA LEU A 163 0.71 -0.22 0.50
C LEU A 163 0.32 -0.51 -0.95
N MET A 164 -0.38 -1.62 -1.18
CA MET A 164 -0.84 -2.00 -2.53
C MET A 164 -1.94 -1.08 -3.07
N ASP A 165 -2.75 -0.49 -2.17
CA ASP A 165 -3.91 0.30 -2.53
C ASP A 165 -3.57 1.72 -3.03
N TYR A 166 -2.31 2.14 -2.86
CA TYR A 166 -1.83 3.47 -3.25
C TYR A 166 -0.77 3.46 -4.37
N GLY A 167 -0.53 2.32 -5.01
CA GLY A 167 0.41 2.18 -6.10
C GLY A 167 1.84 1.95 -5.67
#